data_0973b74bd4f908e5fa3960b51f3c02e6
#
_entry.id   0973b74bd4f908e5fa3960b51f3c02e6
#
_cell.length_a   1.000
_cell.length_b   1.000
_cell.length_c   1.000
_cell.angle_alpha   90.00
_cell.angle_beta   90.00
_cell.angle_gamma   90.00
#
_symmetry.space_group_name_H-M   'P 1'
#
loop_
_entity.id
_entity.type
_entity.pdbx_description
1 polymer ?
#
loop_
_entity_poly.entity_id
_entity_poly.type
_entity_poly.pdbx_seq_one_letter_code
_entity_poly.pdbx_strand_id
1 'polypeptide(L)'
;KDMTGIGDESELLKSYSKRTQWSIKRARSMGVHVREIGVDELDTFARIEQQTAERRHFEFRGPQYFKQFAQCFGERARFVLAEIDTAEYQRSMQRKADDLRALVDGLEAKIAQRETTKLRRRLNEESSNLAAANKRLAEANELVEKGDLIPAAASMFVLGPREVVYLFS
;
A
#
# COMPACT_ATOMS: atom_id res chain seq x y z
N LYS A 1 6.98 -9.30 17.35
CA LYS A 1 6.44 -8.21 18.18
C LYS A 1 5.63 -8.79 19.32
N ASP A 2 5.86 -8.32 20.55
CA ASP A 2 5.00 -8.61 21.68
C ASP A 2 3.67 -7.82 21.57
N MET A 3 2.57 -8.53 21.67
CA MET A 3 1.20 -7.98 21.56
C MET A 3 0.53 -7.85 22.93
N THR A 4 1.22 -8.21 24.00
CA THR A 4 0.69 -8.14 25.38
C THR A 4 0.30 -6.70 25.73
N GLY A 5 -0.92 -6.49 26.19
CA GLY A 5 -1.44 -5.17 26.59
C GLY A 5 -1.85 -4.26 25.41
N ILE A 6 -1.86 -4.75 24.17
CA ILE A 6 -2.40 -4.03 23.01
C ILE A 6 -3.86 -4.42 22.85
N GLY A 7 -4.77 -3.46 23.12
CA GLY A 7 -6.22 -3.69 23.12
C GLY A 7 -6.89 -3.44 21.77
N ASP A 8 -6.31 -2.59 20.92
CA ASP A 8 -6.90 -2.24 19.63
C ASP A 8 -5.86 -1.90 18.55
N GLU A 9 -6.36 -1.71 17.32
CA GLU A 9 -5.52 -1.38 16.16
C GLU A 9 -4.82 -0.02 16.29
N SER A 10 -5.43 0.96 16.96
CA SER A 10 -4.84 2.29 17.18
C SER A 10 -3.63 2.20 18.11
N GLU A 11 -3.73 1.42 19.17
CA GLU A 11 -2.62 1.14 20.08
C GLU A 11 -1.50 0.37 19.38
N LEU A 12 -1.87 -0.64 18.59
CA LEU A 12 -0.92 -1.38 17.77
C LEU A 12 -0.18 -0.43 16.82
N LEU A 13 -0.89 0.43 16.11
CA LEU A 13 -0.28 1.39 15.19
C LEU A 13 0.69 2.34 15.94
N LYS A 14 0.28 2.86 17.10
CA LYS A 14 1.14 3.73 17.93
C LYS A 14 2.39 3.03 18.44
N SER A 15 2.34 1.72 18.62
CA SER A 15 3.46 0.91 19.11
C SER A 15 4.56 0.64 18.05
N TYR A 16 4.31 0.96 16.78
CA TYR A 16 5.31 0.87 15.72
C TYR A 16 6.20 2.12 15.66
N SER A 17 7.37 1.97 15.00
CA SER A 17 8.23 3.10 14.68
C SER A 17 7.48 4.15 13.83
N LYS A 18 7.86 5.42 13.91
CA LYS A 18 7.26 6.49 13.10
C LYS A 18 7.31 6.20 11.60
N ARG A 19 8.39 5.59 11.14
CA ARG A 19 8.55 5.17 9.73
C ARG A 19 7.49 4.13 9.35
N THR A 20 7.28 3.12 10.19
CA THR A 20 6.27 2.07 9.95
C THR A 20 4.86 2.66 9.97
N GLN A 21 4.55 3.52 10.96
CA GLN A 21 3.26 4.22 11.01
C GLN A 21 3.00 5.04 9.73
N TRP A 22 4.02 5.75 9.25
CA TRP A 22 3.92 6.52 8.02
C TRP A 22 3.68 5.61 6.80
N SER A 23 4.39 4.48 6.69
CA SER A 23 4.21 3.52 5.60
C SER A 23 2.81 2.93 5.56
N ILE A 24 2.26 2.54 6.73
CA ILE A 24 0.89 2.03 6.86
C ILE A 24 -0.13 3.08 6.42
N LYS A 25 -0.01 4.32 6.94
CA LYS A 25 -0.91 5.42 6.57
C LYS A 25 -0.84 5.73 5.08
N ARG A 26 0.37 5.68 4.51
CA ARG A 26 0.57 5.89 3.08
C ARG A 26 -0.11 4.80 2.25
N ALA A 27 0.08 3.52 2.60
CA ALA A 27 -0.57 2.40 1.92
C ALA A 27 -2.09 2.57 1.92
N ARG A 28 -2.69 2.88 3.08
CA ARG A 28 -4.12 3.16 3.19
C ARG A 28 -4.57 4.33 2.30
N SER A 29 -3.81 5.42 2.26
CA SER A 29 -4.13 6.57 1.40
C SER A 29 -3.99 6.27 -0.11
N MET A 30 -3.37 5.17 -0.46
CA MET A 30 -3.26 4.64 -1.82
C MET A 30 -4.34 3.60 -2.13
N GLY A 31 -5.40 3.48 -1.32
CA GLY A 31 -6.48 2.51 -1.53
C GLY A 31 -6.04 1.05 -1.31
N VAL A 32 -4.98 0.82 -0.50
CA VAL A 32 -4.56 -0.55 -0.19
C VAL A 32 -5.43 -1.12 0.92
N HIS A 33 -6.13 -2.20 0.59
CA HIS A 33 -6.93 -3.02 1.50
C HIS A 33 -6.25 -4.37 1.71
N VAL A 34 -6.38 -4.90 2.94
CA VAL A 34 -5.79 -6.19 3.30
C VAL A 34 -6.93 -7.11 3.72
N ARG A 35 -6.97 -8.32 3.13
CA ARG A 35 -7.95 -9.34 3.48
C ARG A 35 -7.32 -10.72 3.56
N GLU A 36 -7.91 -11.57 4.36
CA GLU A 36 -7.63 -13.00 4.37
C GLU A 36 -8.29 -13.66 3.16
N ILE A 37 -7.63 -14.68 2.60
CA ILE A 37 -8.11 -15.44 1.45
C ILE A 37 -8.25 -16.92 1.78
N GLY A 38 -9.18 -17.56 1.08
CA GLY A 38 -9.42 -18.99 1.15
C GLY A 38 -8.52 -19.82 0.23
N VAL A 39 -8.70 -21.13 0.30
CA VAL A 39 -7.94 -22.12 -0.51
C VAL A 39 -8.20 -21.96 -2.00
N ASP A 40 -9.39 -21.49 -2.37
CA ASP A 40 -9.84 -21.22 -3.73
C ASP A 40 -9.09 -20.06 -4.40
N GLU A 41 -8.51 -19.14 -3.62
CA GLU A 41 -7.73 -18.01 -4.11
C GLU A 41 -6.21 -18.23 -4.06
N LEU A 42 -5.72 -19.39 -3.63
CA LEU A 42 -4.29 -19.69 -3.51
C LEU A 42 -3.52 -19.61 -4.83
N ASP A 43 -4.18 -19.73 -5.97
CA ASP A 43 -3.53 -19.54 -7.27
C ASP A 43 -3.14 -18.06 -7.49
N THR A 44 -3.93 -17.09 -6.97
CA THR A 44 -3.56 -15.68 -6.97
C THR A 44 -2.37 -15.42 -6.03
N PHE A 45 -2.40 -16.02 -4.84
CA PHE A 45 -1.27 -15.96 -3.89
C PHE A 45 0.01 -16.49 -4.54
N ALA A 46 -0.04 -17.70 -5.13
CA ALA A 46 1.10 -18.34 -5.77
C ALA A 46 1.69 -17.49 -6.93
N ARG A 47 0.84 -16.84 -7.70
CA ARG A 47 1.29 -15.94 -8.79
C ARG A 47 2.09 -14.74 -8.26
N ILE A 48 1.68 -14.13 -7.15
CA ILE A 48 2.40 -13.01 -6.52
C ILE A 48 3.75 -13.48 -5.97
N GLU A 49 3.76 -14.65 -5.32
CA GLU A 49 4.98 -15.27 -4.82
C GLU A 49 5.96 -15.63 -5.96
N GLN A 50 5.46 -16.14 -7.09
CA GLN A 50 6.27 -16.40 -8.27
C GLN A 50 6.93 -15.12 -8.80
N GLN A 51 6.18 -14.03 -8.96
CA GLN A 51 6.73 -12.73 -9.38
C GLN A 51 7.78 -12.20 -8.40
N THR A 52 7.59 -12.47 -7.11
CA THR A 52 8.56 -12.08 -6.08
C THR A 52 9.83 -12.95 -6.17
N ALA A 53 9.67 -14.26 -6.40
CA ALA A 53 10.77 -15.19 -6.58
C ALA A 53 11.63 -14.83 -7.81
N GLU A 54 10.99 -14.52 -8.93
CA GLU A 54 11.66 -14.08 -10.16
C GLU A 54 12.46 -12.79 -9.94
N ARG A 55 11.84 -11.80 -9.28
CA ARG A 55 12.48 -10.50 -9.00
C ARG A 55 13.63 -10.60 -8.00
N ARG A 56 13.56 -11.53 -7.03
CA ARG A 56 14.55 -11.69 -5.96
C ARG A 56 15.47 -12.87 -6.16
N HIS A 57 15.32 -13.62 -7.26
CA HIS A 57 16.17 -14.74 -7.65
C HIS A 57 16.23 -15.87 -6.62
N PHE A 58 15.07 -16.26 -6.07
CA PHE A 58 14.95 -17.46 -5.26
C PHE A 58 14.02 -18.50 -5.91
N GLU A 59 14.11 -19.74 -5.47
CA GLU A 59 13.31 -20.83 -6.02
C GLU A 59 11.85 -20.72 -5.59
N PHE A 60 10.94 -20.66 -6.59
CA PHE A 60 9.52 -20.70 -6.36
C PHE A 60 9.05 -22.13 -6.06
N ARG A 61 8.31 -22.31 -4.98
CA ARG A 61 7.87 -23.65 -4.52
C ARG A 61 6.66 -24.21 -5.28
N GLY A 62 6.07 -23.45 -6.15
CA GLY A 62 4.90 -23.84 -6.94
C GLY A 62 3.57 -23.73 -6.18
N PRO A 63 2.43 -23.63 -6.91
CA PRO A 63 1.10 -23.43 -6.31
C PRO A 63 0.67 -24.63 -5.45
N GLN A 64 1.11 -25.84 -5.82
CA GLN A 64 0.75 -27.07 -5.08
C GLN A 64 1.31 -27.07 -3.67
N TYR A 65 2.47 -26.46 -3.45
CA TYR A 65 3.04 -26.31 -2.11
C TYR A 65 2.12 -25.56 -1.16
N PHE A 66 1.54 -24.44 -1.60
CA PHE A 66 0.65 -23.64 -0.77
C PHE A 66 -0.69 -24.34 -0.50
N LYS A 67 -1.22 -25.11 -1.47
CA LYS A 67 -2.42 -25.94 -1.30
C LYS A 67 -2.18 -27.05 -0.26
N GLN A 68 -1.05 -27.76 -0.36
CA GLN A 68 -0.66 -28.77 0.61
C GLN A 68 -0.42 -28.15 1.99
N PHE A 69 0.23 -26.99 2.06
CA PHE A 69 0.46 -26.28 3.30
C PHE A 69 -0.87 -25.93 4.00
N ALA A 70 -1.84 -25.37 3.24
CA ALA A 70 -3.18 -25.10 3.77
C ALA A 70 -3.87 -26.36 4.30
N GLN A 71 -3.75 -27.49 3.61
CA GLN A 71 -4.31 -28.76 4.05
C GLN A 71 -3.67 -29.28 5.35
N CYS A 72 -2.33 -29.18 5.46
CA CYS A 72 -1.60 -29.70 6.63
C CYS A 72 -1.84 -28.87 7.88
N PHE A 73 -1.89 -27.54 7.76
CA PHE A 73 -2.01 -26.62 8.89
C PHE A 73 -3.47 -26.26 9.19
N GLY A 74 -4.40 -26.44 8.23
CA GLY A 74 -5.82 -26.12 8.38
C GLY A 74 -6.01 -24.67 8.80
N GLU A 75 -6.88 -24.44 9.78
CA GLU A 75 -7.20 -23.09 10.29
C GLU A 75 -6.00 -22.32 10.90
N ARG A 76 -4.88 -22.97 11.10
CA ARG A 76 -3.66 -22.30 11.56
C ARG A 76 -2.89 -21.61 10.44
N ALA A 77 -3.08 -22.03 9.19
CA ALA A 77 -2.50 -21.34 8.05
C ALA A 77 -3.40 -20.15 7.67
N ARG A 78 -2.82 -18.96 7.62
CA ARG A 78 -3.51 -17.75 7.19
C ARG A 78 -2.80 -17.16 5.98
N PHE A 79 -3.56 -17.01 4.91
CA PHE A 79 -3.10 -16.37 3.69
C PHE A 79 -3.78 -15.02 3.54
N VAL A 80 -3.00 -14.00 3.23
CA VAL A 80 -3.46 -12.62 3.21
C VAL A 80 -3.04 -11.97 1.91
N LEU A 81 -3.97 -11.27 1.26
CA LEU A 81 -3.70 -10.41 0.12
C LEU A 81 -3.83 -8.95 0.52
N ALA A 82 -2.91 -8.14 0.00
CA ALA A 82 -3.05 -6.70 -0.07
C ALA A 82 -3.40 -6.33 -1.51
N GLU A 83 -4.54 -5.67 -1.68
CA GLU A 83 -5.11 -5.29 -2.97
C GLU A 83 -5.27 -3.76 -3.04
N ILE A 84 -5.06 -3.19 -4.20
CA ILE A 84 -5.28 -1.77 -4.46
C ILE A 84 -6.70 -1.63 -5.02
N ASP A 85 -7.59 -0.90 -4.33
CA ASP A 85 -8.80 -0.33 -4.92
C ASP A 85 -8.38 0.83 -5.82
N THR A 86 -8.44 0.58 -7.12
CA THR A 86 -7.93 1.50 -8.12
C THR A 86 -8.74 2.79 -8.18
N ALA A 87 -10.06 2.71 -7.97
CA ALA A 87 -10.93 3.87 -7.94
C ALA A 87 -10.68 4.73 -6.68
N GLU A 88 -10.45 4.10 -5.53
CA GLU A 88 -10.08 4.82 -4.31
C GLU A 88 -8.71 5.50 -4.46
N TYR A 89 -7.75 4.79 -5.02
CA TYR A 89 -6.42 5.35 -5.31
C TYR A 89 -6.50 6.55 -6.25
N GLN A 90 -7.24 6.42 -7.37
CA GLN A 90 -7.46 7.50 -8.32
C GLN A 90 -8.08 8.73 -7.65
N ARG A 91 -9.18 8.53 -6.88
CA ARG A 91 -9.83 9.63 -6.15
C ARG A 91 -8.89 10.32 -5.16
N SER A 92 -8.03 9.55 -4.49
CA SER A 92 -7.04 10.08 -3.55
C SER A 92 -5.98 10.93 -4.26
N MET A 93 -5.49 10.46 -5.42
CA MET A 93 -4.49 11.19 -6.21
C MET A 93 -5.10 12.43 -6.87
N GLN A 94 -6.35 12.36 -7.32
CA GLN A 94 -7.07 13.51 -7.88
C GLN A 94 -7.19 14.63 -6.83
N ARG A 95 -7.73 14.30 -5.65
CA ARG A 95 -7.86 15.30 -4.56
C ARG A 95 -6.52 15.95 -4.23
N LYS A 96 -5.46 15.15 -4.15
CA LYS A 96 -4.13 15.67 -3.86
C LYS A 96 -3.61 16.61 -4.94
N ALA A 97 -3.85 16.29 -6.21
CA ALA A 97 -3.45 17.15 -7.33
C ALA A 97 -4.24 18.47 -7.32
N ASP A 98 -5.54 18.40 -7.02
CA ASP A 98 -6.42 19.60 -6.96
C ASP A 98 -6.04 20.52 -5.80
N ASP A 99 -5.74 19.96 -4.60
CA ASP A 99 -5.28 20.71 -3.43
C ASP A 99 -3.95 21.43 -3.72
N LEU A 100 -3.01 20.74 -4.36
CA LEU A 100 -1.71 21.33 -4.72
C LEU A 100 -1.85 22.39 -5.81
N ARG A 101 -2.76 22.20 -6.77
CA ARG A 101 -3.05 23.20 -7.80
C ARG A 101 -3.61 24.48 -7.19
N ALA A 102 -4.61 24.36 -6.32
CA ALA A 102 -5.17 25.51 -5.61
C ALA A 102 -4.12 26.24 -4.76
N LEU A 103 -3.18 25.50 -4.15
CA LEU A 103 -2.08 26.09 -3.41
C LEU A 103 -1.10 26.86 -4.32
N VAL A 104 -0.74 26.31 -5.47
CA VAL A 104 0.13 26.95 -6.48
C VAL A 104 -0.52 28.22 -6.99
N ASP A 105 -1.79 28.15 -7.41
CA ASP A 105 -2.55 29.31 -7.92
C ASP A 105 -2.62 30.43 -6.87
N GLY A 106 -2.86 30.06 -5.59
CA GLY A 106 -2.86 31.01 -4.48
C GLY A 106 -1.49 31.66 -4.19
N LEU A 107 -0.39 30.93 -4.43
CA LEU A 107 0.97 31.46 -4.30
C LEU A 107 1.31 32.41 -5.46
N GLU A 108 0.91 32.07 -6.69
CA GLU A 108 1.07 32.91 -7.87
C GLU A 108 0.33 34.25 -7.71
N ALA A 109 -0.93 34.22 -7.25
CA ALA A 109 -1.70 35.42 -6.96
C ALA A 109 -1.03 36.33 -5.89
N LYS A 110 -0.43 35.72 -4.84
CA LYS A 110 0.30 36.49 -3.82
C LYS A 110 1.60 37.12 -4.37
N ILE A 111 2.31 36.40 -5.22
CA ILE A 111 3.54 36.88 -5.88
C ILE A 111 3.20 38.04 -6.82
N ALA A 112 2.09 37.96 -7.55
CA ALA A 112 1.62 39.05 -8.42
C ALA A 112 1.32 40.34 -7.64
N GLN A 113 0.86 40.25 -6.39
CA GLN A 113 0.66 41.41 -5.51
C GLN A 113 1.97 41.91 -4.90
N ARG A 114 2.79 41.02 -4.40
CA ARG A 114 4.09 41.33 -3.78
C ARG A 114 5.03 40.14 -3.88
N GLU A 115 6.04 40.23 -4.72
CA GLU A 115 7.07 39.20 -4.81
C GLU A 115 8.04 39.26 -3.63
N THR A 116 8.34 38.08 -3.07
CA THR A 116 9.41 37.88 -2.09
C THR A 116 10.17 36.60 -2.40
N THR A 117 11.45 36.54 -2.05
CA THR A 117 12.27 35.34 -2.24
C THR A 117 11.66 34.12 -1.56
N LYS A 118 11.04 34.29 -0.39
CA LYS A 118 10.35 33.20 0.35
C LYS A 118 9.15 32.66 -0.42
N LEU A 119 8.32 33.54 -0.99
CA LEU A 119 7.17 33.11 -1.80
C LEU A 119 7.61 32.41 -3.08
N ARG A 120 8.63 32.93 -3.76
CA ARG A 120 9.17 32.30 -4.97
C ARG A 120 9.72 30.90 -4.69
N ARG A 121 10.50 30.72 -3.60
CA ARG A 121 11.00 29.41 -3.19
C ARG A 121 9.85 28.44 -2.90
N ARG A 122 8.82 28.86 -2.17
CA ARG A 122 7.66 28.05 -1.86
C ARG A 122 6.87 27.67 -3.13
N LEU A 123 6.69 28.60 -4.04
CA LEU A 123 6.04 28.31 -5.34
C LEU A 123 6.80 27.21 -6.09
N ASN A 124 8.13 27.29 -6.20
CA ASN A 124 8.93 26.29 -6.88
C ASN A 124 8.80 24.90 -6.23
N GLU A 125 8.78 24.83 -4.90
CA GLU A 125 8.59 23.60 -4.14
C GLU A 125 7.21 22.99 -4.39
N GLU A 126 6.13 23.78 -4.28
CA GLU A 126 4.76 23.29 -4.48
C GLU A 126 4.46 22.97 -5.95
N SER A 127 5.04 23.69 -6.90
CA SER A 127 4.94 23.35 -8.31
C SER A 127 5.62 22.00 -8.62
N SER A 128 6.75 21.69 -7.99
CA SER A 128 7.40 20.39 -8.11
C SER A 128 6.54 19.27 -7.48
N ASN A 129 5.92 19.54 -6.32
CA ASN A 129 4.99 18.62 -5.67
C ASN A 129 3.76 18.34 -6.54
N LEU A 130 3.20 19.39 -7.20
CA LEU A 130 2.08 19.27 -8.14
C LEU A 130 2.45 18.43 -9.35
N ALA A 131 3.62 18.65 -9.94
CA ALA A 131 4.10 17.84 -11.06
C ALA A 131 4.21 16.35 -10.68
N ALA A 132 4.74 16.06 -9.49
CA ALA A 132 4.83 14.70 -8.97
C ALA A 132 3.44 14.09 -8.66
N ALA A 133 2.48 14.90 -8.20
CA ALA A 133 1.10 14.45 -7.96
C ALA A 133 0.38 14.14 -9.28
N ASN A 134 0.52 14.98 -10.30
CA ASN A 134 -0.07 14.75 -11.63
C ASN A 134 0.49 13.47 -12.28
N LYS A 135 1.79 13.18 -12.13
CA LYS A 135 2.36 11.93 -12.61
C LYS A 135 1.72 10.72 -11.93
N ARG A 136 1.54 10.76 -10.60
CA ARG A 136 0.87 9.67 -9.86
C ARG A 136 -0.61 9.53 -10.22
N LEU A 137 -1.28 10.64 -10.53
CA LEU A 137 -2.67 10.60 -11.01
C LEU A 137 -2.76 9.92 -12.37
N ALA A 138 -1.83 10.20 -13.29
CA ALA A 138 -1.76 9.49 -14.56
C ALA A 138 -1.54 7.97 -14.37
N GLU A 139 -0.60 7.58 -13.51
CA GLU A 139 -0.37 6.17 -13.13
C GLU A 139 -1.64 5.53 -12.52
N ALA A 140 -2.38 6.27 -11.68
CA ALA A 140 -3.63 5.79 -11.09
C ALA A 140 -4.73 5.58 -12.14
N ASN A 141 -4.84 6.47 -13.12
CA ASN A 141 -5.79 6.33 -14.25
C ASN A 141 -5.51 5.06 -15.06
N GLU A 142 -4.22 4.77 -15.35
CA GLU A 142 -3.84 3.53 -16.03
C GLU A 142 -4.16 2.27 -15.21
N LEU A 143 -4.14 2.36 -13.88
CA LEU A 143 -4.50 1.23 -13.01
C LEU A 143 -5.99 0.94 -13.04
N VAL A 144 -6.85 1.97 -13.09
CA VAL A 144 -8.31 1.81 -13.22
C VAL A 144 -8.68 1.02 -14.49
N GLU A 145 -7.96 1.24 -15.59
CA GLU A 145 -8.15 0.50 -16.83
C GLU A 145 -7.81 -1.00 -16.73
N LYS A 146 -6.98 -1.37 -15.74
CA LYS A 146 -6.54 -2.77 -15.52
C LYS A 146 -7.49 -3.58 -14.64
N GLY A 147 -8.39 -2.93 -13.91
CA GLY A 147 -9.38 -3.56 -13.05
C GLY A 147 -9.63 -2.82 -11.74
N ASP A 148 -10.71 -3.18 -11.07
CA ASP A 148 -11.17 -2.51 -9.85
C ASP A 148 -10.29 -2.80 -8.64
N LEU A 149 -9.86 -4.08 -8.49
CA LEU A 149 -8.98 -4.55 -7.42
C LEU A 149 -7.74 -5.21 -8.03
N ILE A 150 -6.58 -4.70 -7.69
CA ILE A 150 -5.30 -5.22 -8.19
C ILE A 150 -4.51 -5.82 -7.03
N PRO A 151 -4.26 -7.14 -7.01
CA PRO A 151 -3.39 -7.77 -6.03
C PRO A 151 -1.96 -7.19 -6.10
N ALA A 152 -1.48 -6.64 -5.00
CA ALA A 152 -0.19 -5.94 -4.93
C ALA A 152 0.85 -6.67 -4.08
N ALA A 153 0.42 -7.39 -3.05
CA ALA A 153 1.29 -8.18 -2.20
C ALA A 153 0.52 -9.35 -1.57
N ALA A 154 1.24 -10.36 -1.17
CA ALA A 154 0.71 -11.52 -0.49
C ALA A 154 1.56 -11.85 0.73
N SER A 155 0.96 -12.42 1.77
CA SER A 155 1.69 -12.86 2.96
C SER A 155 1.08 -14.12 3.54
N MET A 156 1.91 -15.00 4.07
CA MET A 156 1.47 -16.23 4.72
C MET A 156 1.94 -16.28 6.17
N PHE A 157 1.03 -16.64 7.06
CA PHE A 157 1.26 -16.77 8.48
C PHE A 157 0.83 -18.13 9.00
N VAL A 158 1.48 -18.58 10.08
CA VAL A 158 1.04 -19.75 10.86
C VAL A 158 0.73 -19.31 12.28
N LEU A 159 -0.48 -19.61 12.72
CA LEU A 159 -0.93 -19.33 14.08
C LEU A 159 -0.46 -20.44 15.02
N GLY A 160 0.41 -20.12 15.95
CA GLY A 160 0.78 -20.96 17.09
C GLY A 160 -0.01 -20.58 18.34
N PRO A 161 0.11 -21.39 19.42
CA PRO A 161 -0.60 -21.11 20.67
C PRO A 161 -0.16 -19.82 21.39
N ARG A 162 1.05 -19.35 21.11
CA ARG A 162 1.66 -18.18 21.78
C ARG A 162 2.23 -17.15 20.81
N GLU A 163 2.36 -17.50 19.54
CA GLU A 163 2.99 -16.65 18.53
C GLU A 163 2.36 -16.85 17.16
N VAL A 164 2.55 -15.85 16.29
CA VAL A 164 2.25 -15.93 14.88
C VAL A 164 3.55 -15.89 14.11
N VAL A 165 3.79 -16.90 13.30
CA VAL A 165 4.98 -17.00 12.46
C VAL A 165 4.68 -16.49 11.07
N TYR A 166 5.42 -15.48 10.64
CA TYR A 166 5.42 -14.98 9.28
C TYR A 166 6.38 -15.79 8.41
N LEU A 167 5.92 -16.34 7.31
CA LEU A 167 6.69 -17.27 6.49
C LEU A 167 7.04 -16.73 5.10
N PHE A 168 6.09 -16.10 4.42
CA PHE A 168 6.25 -15.65 3.03
C PHE A 168 5.64 -14.25 2.81
N SER A 169 6.30 -13.46 1.96
CA SER A 169 5.78 -12.24 1.35
C SER A 169 6.56 -11.82 0.12
#